data_7be475618da1dae431112674b4004b73
#
_entry.id   7be475618da1dae431112674b4004b73
#
_cell.length_a   1.000
_cell.length_b   1.000
_cell.length_c   1.000
_cell.angle_alpha   90.00
_cell.angle_beta   90.00
_cell.angle_gamma   90.00
#
_symmetry.space_group_name_H-M   'P 1'
#
loop_
_entity.id
_entity.type
_entity.pdbx_description
1 polymer ?
#
loop_
_entity_poly.entity_id
_entity_poly.type
_entity_poly.pdbx_seq_one_letter_code
_entity_poly.pdbx_strand_id
1 'polypeptide(L)'
;MEDSGGAAMSGVSTLGAALVLTVGMAAAVSAITARMVLERVPRIASVRLAELTAEYVTQAARERKGRDEVAEAARDWARHLDEALVRTSARHRVVLLPARAVAAGAEDFTAEVKATMRAAAREDDVPASREAER
;
A
#
# COMPACT_ATOMS: atom_id res chain seq x y z
N MET A 1 19.70 45.82 63.09
CA MET A 1 19.62 44.37 63.29
C MET A 1 18.99 43.79 62.10
N GLU A 2 19.84 43.16 61.35
CA GLU A 2 19.59 42.91 59.93
C GLU A 2 18.84 41.63 59.69
N ASP A 3 17.90 41.77 58.82
CA ASP A 3 17.10 40.71 58.19
C ASP A 3 17.90 40.15 57.01
N SER A 4 18.34 38.91 57.09
CA SER A 4 19.04 38.19 56.06
C SER A 4 18.49 36.76 55.92
N GLY A 5 17.38 36.63 55.23
CA GLY A 5 16.77 35.31 55.02
C GLY A 5 15.72 35.26 53.93
N GLY A 6 16.12 35.41 52.67
CA GLY A 6 15.11 35.34 51.63
C GLY A 6 15.59 35.20 50.19
N ALA A 7 16.58 34.35 49.91
CA ALA A 7 17.05 34.25 48.53
C ALA A 7 17.47 32.82 48.05
N ALA A 8 16.97 31.77 48.68
CA ALA A 8 17.45 30.41 48.34
C ALA A 8 16.38 29.44 47.75
N MET A 9 15.14 29.86 47.57
CA MET A 9 14.07 28.95 47.16
C MET A 9 13.61 29.09 45.68
N SER A 10 14.17 30.05 44.94
CA SER A 10 13.71 30.31 43.55
C SER A 10 14.44 29.47 42.48
N GLY A 11 15.62 28.92 42.77
CA GLY A 11 16.43 28.21 41.76
C GLY A 11 16.03 26.77 41.53
N VAL A 12 15.43 26.09 42.51
CA VAL A 12 15.10 24.65 42.39
C VAL A 12 13.90 24.40 41.52
N SER A 13 12.93 25.32 41.50
CA SER A 13 11.73 25.16 40.69
C SER A 13 11.94 25.40 39.18
N THR A 14 12.88 26.26 38.81
CA THR A 14 13.23 26.52 37.42
C THR A 14 14.04 25.37 36.79
N LEU A 15 14.94 24.75 37.55
CA LEU A 15 15.68 23.56 37.11
C LEU A 15 14.78 22.34 36.93
N GLY A 16 13.80 22.14 37.82
CA GLY A 16 12.83 21.07 37.72
C GLY A 16 11.89 21.24 36.48
N ALA A 17 11.44 22.47 36.24
CA ALA A 17 10.59 22.77 35.06
C ALA A 17 11.34 22.58 33.74
N ALA A 18 12.61 22.97 33.66
CA ALA A 18 13.44 22.77 32.46
C ALA A 18 13.70 21.27 32.19
N LEU A 19 13.92 20.47 33.23
CA LEU A 19 14.15 19.03 33.09
C LEU A 19 12.89 18.29 32.63
N VAL A 20 11.73 18.65 33.13
CA VAL A 20 10.45 18.06 32.69
C VAL A 20 10.14 18.42 31.23
N LEU A 21 10.43 19.65 30.81
CA LEU A 21 10.23 20.08 29.41
C LEU A 21 11.15 19.35 28.45
N THR A 22 12.41 19.12 28.79
CA THR A 22 13.38 18.41 27.92
C THR A 22 13.03 16.92 27.80
N VAL A 23 12.64 16.27 28.87
CA VAL A 23 12.21 14.86 28.84
C VAL A 23 10.90 14.69 28.06
N GLY A 24 9.94 15.61 28.25
CA GLY A 24 8.67 15.60 27.52
C GLY A 24 8.87 15.76 26.01
N MET A 25 9.76 16.67 25.60
CA MET A 25 10.05 16.92 24.19
C MET A 25 10.79 15.74 23.54
N ALA A 26 11.73 15.10 24.25
CA ALA A 26 12.41 13.89 23.77
C ALA A 26 11.45 12.71 23.60
N ALA A 27 10.52 12.50 24.50
CA ALA A 27 9.49 11.47 24.42
C ALA A 27 8.54 11.70 23.22
N ALA A 28 8.12 12.95 22.98
CA ALA A 28 7.26 13.29 21.86
C ALA A 28 7.94 13.06 20.51
N VAL A 29 9.22 13.46 20.37
CA VAL A 29 10.01 13.23 19.15
C VAL A 29 10.19 11.72 18.91
N SER A 30 10.48 10.93 19.94
CA SER A 30 10.62 9.48 19.84
C SER A 30 9.33 8.81 19.41
N ALA A 31 8.18 9.23 19.92
CA ALA A 31 6.89 8.67 19.56
C ALA A 31 6.51 8.99 18.10
N ILE A 32 6.78 10.20 17.62
CA ILE A 32 6.56 10.60 16.23
C ILE A 32 7.47 9.81 15.29
N THR A 33 8.75 9.66 15.64
CA THR A 33 9.71 8.90 14.83
C THR A 33 9.35 7.42 14.75
N ALA A 34 8.96 6.81 15.86
CA ALA A 34 8.52 5.41 15.90
C ALA A 34 7.26 5.20 15.02
N ARG A 35 6.32 6.14 15.06
CA ARG A 35 5.11 6.07 14.25
C ARG A 35 5.41 6.21 12.75
N MET A 36 6.29 7.13 12.36
CA MET A 36 6.74 7.29 10.98
C MET A 36 7.48 6.06 10.44
N VAL A 37 8.27 5.38 11.26
CA VAL A 37 8.98 4.16 10.86
C VAL A 37 8.00 3.00 10.71
N LEU A 38 7.05 2.83 11.61
CA LEU A 38 6.02 1.78 11.53
C LEU A 38 5.11 1.96 10.31
N GLU A 39 4.78 3.19 9.93
CA GLU A 39 3.98 3.48 8.74
C GLU A 39 4.73 3.22 7.41
N ARG A 40 6.06 3.12 7.44
CA ARG A 40 6.91 2.86 6.27
C ARG A 40 7.16 1.37 6.00
N VAL A 41 6.88 0.49 6.96
CA VAL A 41 7.02 -0.95 6.73
C VAL A 41 5.87 -1.42 5.84
N PRO A 42 6.14 -1.84 4.60
CA PRO A 42 5.08 -2.35 3.74
C PRO A 42 4.52 -3.63 4.34
N ARG A 43 3.20 -3.70 4.45
CA ARG A 43 2.52 -4.93 4.89
C ARG A 43 2.58 -5.96 3.78
N ILE A 44 2.68 -7.23 4.16
CA ILE A 44 2.63 -8.35 3.22
C ILE A 44 1.15 -8.71 3.01
N ALA A 45 0.78 -8.84 1.75
CA ALA A 45 -0.53 -9.31 1.33
C ALA A 45 -0.39 -10.46 0.33
N SER A 46 -1.41 -11.25 0.16
CA SER A 46 -1.42 -12.41 -0.72
C SER A 46 -2.32 -12.22 -1.93
N VAL A 47 -1.96 -12.85 -3.05
CA VAL A 47 -2.79 -12.92 -4.27
C VAL A 47 -2.78 -14.34 -4.81
N ARG A 48 -3.95 -14.87 -5.16
CA ARG A 48 -4.14 -16.20 -5.76
C ARG A 48 -3.97 -16.14 -7.28
N LEU A 49 -2.74 -15.96 -7.73
CA LEU A 49 -2.43 -15.87 -9.16
C LEU A 49 -2.90 -17.09 -9.95
N ALA A 50 -2.81 -18.30 -9.37
CA ALA A 50 -3.27 -19.52 -10.01
C ALA A 50 -4.78 -19.51 -10.29
N GLU A 51 -5.58 -18.93 -9.39
CA GLU A 51 -7.03 -18.78 -9.57
C GLU A 51 -7.34 -17.80 -10.72
N LEU A 52 -6.67 -16.65 -10.75
CA LEU A 52 -6.82 -15.66 -11.83
C LEU A 52 -6.45 -16.26 -13.19
N THR A 53 -5.35 -17.01 -13.26
CA THR A 53 -4.91 -17.67 -14.49
C THR A 53 -5.89 -18.77 -14.93
N ALA A 54 -6.41 -19.57 -14.00
CA ALA A 54 -7.38 -20.63 -14.30
C ALA A 54 -8.70 -20.05 -14.84
N GLU A 55 -9.18 -18.95 -14.26
CA GLU A 55 -10.35 -18.23 -14.77
C GLU A 55 -10.13 -17.75 -16.22
N TYR A 56 -8.97 -17.12 -16.48
CA TYR A 56 -8.63 -16.65 -17.82
C TYR A 56 -8.59 -17.80 -18.82
N VAL A 57 -7.90 -18.89 -18.52
CA VAL A 57 -7.79 -20.07 -19.41
C VAL A 57 -9.18 -20.65 -19.69
N THR A 58 -10.03 -20.74 -18.66
CA THR A 58 -11.40 -21.25 -18.82
C THR A 58 -12.23 -20.35 -19.72
N GLN A 59 -12.09 -19.04 -19.62
CA GLN A 59 -12.79 -18.08 -20.45
C GLN A 59 -12.27 -18.14 -21.90
N ALA A 60 -10.96 -18.10 -22.10
CA ALA A 60 -10.33 -18.17 -23.41
C ALA A 60 -10.71 -19.47 -24.16
N ALA A 61 -10.81 -20.60 -23.47
CA ALA A 61 -11.25 -21.87 -24.06
C ALA A 61 -12.70 -21.84 -24.58
N ARG A 62 -13.57 -20.99 -24.02
CA ARG A 62 -14.95 -20.82 -24.46
C ARG A 62 -15.09 -19.96 -25.72
N GLU A 63 -14.16 -19.04 -25.93
CA GLU A 63 -14.25 -18.01 -26.98
C GLU A 63 -13.85 -18.51 -28.39
N ARG A 64 -13.38 -19.77 -28.54
CA ARG A 64 -13.00 -20.42 -29.82
C ARG A 64 -12.15 -19.55 -30.75
N LYS A 65 -11.25 -18.75 -30.22
CA LYS A 65 -10.35 -17.88 -30.98
C LYS A 65 -9.28 -18.67 -31.74
N GLY A 66 -8.79 -18.10 -32.82
CA GLY A 66 -7.64 -18.63 -33.56
C GLY A 66 -6.38 -18.61 -32.69
N ARG A 67 -5.35 -19.41 -33.09
CA ARG A 67 -4.11 -19.53 -32.31
C ARG A 67 -3.40 -18.19 -32.10
N ASP A 68 -3.36 -17.35 -33.12
CA ASP A 68 -2.66 -16.06 -33.06
C ASP A 68 -3.43 -15.06 -32.18
N GLU A 69 -4.77 -15.04 -32.29
CA GLU A 69 -5.66 -14.23 -31.44
C GLU A 69 -5.56 -14.62 -29.96
N VAL A 70 -5.42 -15.93 -29.67
CA VAL A 70 -5.21 -16.42 -28.31
C VAL A 70 -3.87 -15.94 -27.76
N ALA A 71 -2.80 -15.96 -28.58
CA ALA A 71 -1.49 -15.51 -28.15
C ALA A 71 -1.45 -14.00 -27.87
N GLU A 72 -2.15 -13.19 -28.66
CA GLU A 72 -2.28 -11.75 -28.45
C GLU A 72 -3.11 -11.45 -27.21
N ALA A 73 -4.29 -12.04 -27.08
CA ALA A 73 -5.12 -11.90 -25.90
C ALA A 73 -4.43 -12.30 -24.60
N ALA A 74 -3.57 -13.33 -24.65
CA ALA A 74 -2.78 -13.74 -23.50
C ALA A 74 -1.72 -12.71 -23.10
N ARG A 75 -1.08 -12.05 -24.07
CA ARG A 75 -0.12 -10.96 -23.78
C ARG A 75 -0.83 -9.75 -23.15
N ASP A 76 -1.99 -9.37 -23.70
CA ASP A 76 -2.77 -8.25 -23.18
C ASP A 76 -3.27 -8.53 -21.76
N TRP A 77 -3.78 -9.73 -21.53
CA TRP A 77 -4.17 -10.16 -20.20
C TRP A 77 -3.00 -10.12 -19.20
N ALA A 78 -1.82 -10.60 -19.60
CA ALA A 78 -0.63 -10.59 -18.76
C ALA A 78 -0.18 -9.15 -18.43
N ARG A 79 -0.25 -8.24 -19.41
CA ARG A 79 0.03 -6.81 -19.19
C ARG A 79 -0.95 -6.19 -18.19
N HIS A 80 -2.26 -6.40 -18.37
CA HIS A 80 -3.28 -5.90 -17.44
C HIS A 80 -3.10 -6.48 -16.02
N LEU A 81 -2.71 -7.74 -15.90
CA LEU A 81 -2.41 -8.34 -14.61
C LEU A 81 -1.21 -7.66 -13.93
N ASP A 82 -0.13 -7.46 -14.66
CA ASP A 82 1.08 -6.80 -14.13
C ASP A 82 0.77 -5.38 -13.67
N GLU A 83 0.08 -4.59 -14.49
CA GLU A 83 -0.36 -3.24 -14.13
C GLU A 83 -1.29 -3.25 -12.90
N ALA A 84 -2.22 -4.18 -12.82
CA ALA A 84 -3.13 -4.29 -11.69
C ALA A 84 -2.39 -4.63 -10.39
N LEU A 85 -1.39 -5.51 -10.45
CA LEU A 85 -0.54 -5.85 -9.30
C LEU A 85 0.25 -4.63 -8.82
N VAL A 86 0.87 -3.89 -9.74
CA VAL A 86 1.62 -2.67 -9.41
C VAL A 86 0.71 -1.60 -8.83
N ARG A 87 -0.44 -1.33 -9.46
CA ARG A 87 -1.41 -0.33 -8.98
C ARG A 87 -1.96 -0.67 -7.61
N THR A 88 -2.32 -1.94 -7.38
CA THR A 88 -2.84 -2.41 -6.10
C THR A 88 -1.78 -2.32 -5.00
N SER A 89 -0.56 -2.79 -5.28
CA SER A 89 0.58 -2.69 -4.37
C SER A 89 0.86 -1.24 -3.95
N ALA A 90 0.91 -0.32 -4.90
CA ALA A 90 1.16 1.10 -4.66
C ALA A 90 0.03 1.77 -3.87
N ARG A 91 -1.24 1.50 -4.24
CA ARG A 91 -2.43 2.08 -3.59
C ARG A 91 -2.53 1.70 -2.13
N HIS A 92 -2.28 0.44 -1.80
CA HIS A 92 -2.43 -0.10 -0.46
C HIS A 92 -1.12 -0.12 0.34
N ARG A 93 0.01 0.25 -0.28
CA ARG A 93 1.35 0.19 0.31
C ARG A 93 1.67 -1.19 0.87
N VAL A 94 1.39 -2.21 0.08
CA VAL A 94 1.62 -3.62 0.43
C VAL A 94 2.60 -4.27 -0.53
N VAL A 95 3.31 -5.28 -0.06
CA VAL A 95 4.05 -6.21 -0.92
C VAL A 95 3.14 -7.39 -1.22
N LEU A 96 2.78 -7.58 -2.49
CA LEU A 96 1.96 -8.69 -2.93
C LEU A 96 2.82 -9.93 -3.15
N LEU A 97 2.46 -11.03 -2.52
CA LEU A 97 3.08 -12.34 -2.70
C LEU A 97 2.06 -13.34 -3.24
N PRO A 98 2.49 -14.33 -4.05
CA PRO A 98 1.62 -15.44 -4.40
C PRO A 98 1.10 -16.15 -3.15
N ALA A 99 -0.19 -16.46 -3.09
CA ALA A 99 -0.81 -17.05 -1.89
C ALA A 99 -0.11 -18.33 -1.41
N ARG A 100 0.43 -19.14 -2.33
CA ARG A 100 1.22 -20.34 -2.02
C ARG A 100 2.56 -20.07 -1.33
N ALA A 101 3.07 -18.84 -1.40
CA ALA A 101 4.31 -18.43 -0.74
C ALA A 101 4.08 -17.89 0.67
N VAL A 102 2.82 -17.75 1.08
CA VAL A 102 2.42 -17.24 2.39
C VAL A 102 1.80 -18.36 3.21
N ALA A 103 2.39 -18.65 4.38
CA ALA A 103 1.90 -19.74 5.23
C ALA A 103 0.56 -19.41 5.90
N ALA A 104 0.42 -18.19 6.46
CA ALA A 104 -0.80 -17.71 7.11
C ALA A 104 -0.71 -16.21 7.40
N GLY A 105 -1.86 -15.58 7.66
CA GLY A 105 -1.96 -14.24 8.25
C GLY A 105 -1.83 -13.06 7.30
N ALA A 106 -1.55 -13.27 6.00
CA ALA A 106 -1.57 -12.20 5.02
C ALA A 106 -2.99 -11.98 4.49
N GLU A 107 -3.36 -10.71 4.35
CA GLU A 107 -4.63 -10.29 3.76
C GLU A 107 -4.68 -10.70 2.28
N ASP A 108 -5.84 -11.18 1.80
CA ASP A 108 -6.03 -11.62 0.41
C ASP A 108 -6.55 -10.46 -0.46
N PHE A 109 -5.75 -10.04 -1.43
CA PHE A 109 -6.04 -8.98 -2.38
C PHE A 109 -6.49 -9.48 -3.76
N THR A 110 -6.81 -10.75 -3.90
CA THR A 110 -7.21 -11.35 -5.20
C THR A 110 -8.41 -10.63 -5.82
N ALA A 111 -9.43 -10.31 -5.02
CA ALA A 111 -10.62 -9.61 -5.49
C ALA A 111 -10.31 -8.17 -5.95
N GLU A 112 -9.42 -7.48 -5.23
CA GLU A 112 -8.99 -6.11 -5.53
C GLU A 112 -8.18 -6.06 -6.85
N VAL A 113 -7.24 -6.97 -7.02
CA VAL A 113 -6.47 -7.11 -8.26
C VAL A 113 -7.41 -7.38 -9.43
N LYS A 114 -8.36 -8.28 -9.27
CA LYS A 114 -9.37 -8.61 -10.29
C LYS A 114 -10.24 -7.40 -10.67
N ALA A 115 -10.64 -6.59 -9.68
CA ALA A 115 -11.39 -5.37 -9.93
C ALA A 115 -10.55 -4.34 -10.70
N THR A 116 -9.28 -4.18 -10.34
CA THR A 116 -8.35 -3.28 -11.02
C THR A 116 -8.07 -3.70 -12.46
N MET A 117 -7.90 -5.01 -12.72
CA MET A 117 -7.77 -5.55 -14.08
C MET A 117 -8.99 -5.25 -14.95
N ARG A 118 -10.19 -5.45 -14.40
CA ARG A 118 -11.44 -5.15 -15.13
C ARG A 118 -11.60 -3.67 -15.43
N ALA A 119 -11.12 -2.79 -14.54
CA ALA A 119 -11.15 -1.35 -14.78
C ALA A 119 -10.19 -0.97 -15.93
N ALA A 120 -8.96 -1.50 -15.92
CA ALA A 120 -7.98 -1.27 -16.97
C ALA A 120 -8.46 -1.75 -18.34
N ALA A 121 -9.03 -2.96 -18.42
CA ALA A 121 -9.57 -3.49 -19.66
C ALA A 121 -10.73 -2.63 -20.23
N ARG A 122 -11.52 -1.99 -19.37
CA ARG A 122 -12.57 -1.06 -19.82
C ARG A 122 -12.03 0.28 -20.30
N GLU A 123 -10.91 0.74 -19.74
CA GLU A 123 -10.23 1.96 -20.20
C GLU A 123 -9.68 1.78 -21.61
N ASP A 124 -9.13 0.60 -21.92
CA ASP A 124 -8.63 0.26 -23.26
C ASP A 124 -9.78 0.07 -24.29
N ASP A 125 -10.94 -0.42 -23.86
CA ASP A 125 -12.14 -0.61 -24.71
C ASP A 125 -12.90 0.70 -25.00
N VAL A 126 -12.60 1.80 -24.31
CA VAL A 126 -13.19 3.12 -24.65
C VAL A 126 -12.50 3.64 -25.91
N PRO A 127 -13.10 3.48 -27.11
CA PRO A 127 -12.44 3.88 -28.33
C PRO A 127 -12.16 5.38 -28.32
N ALA A 128 -11.12 5.78 -29.05
CA ALA A 128 -10.71 7.15 -29.32
C ALA A 128 -11.81 8.04 -29.99
N SER A 129 -13.06 7.65 -29.86
CA SER A 129 -14.25 8.33 -30.37
C SER A 129 -14.42 9.75 -29.81
N ARG A 130 -13.67 10.12 -28.76
CA ARG A 130 -13.70 11.50 -28.22
C ARG A 130 -12.73 12.47 -28.90
N GLU A 131 -11.78 12.00 -29.69
CA GLU A 131 -10.88 12.88 -30.45
C GLU A 131 -11.42 13.28 -31.82
N ALA A 132 -12.41 12.57 -32.35
CA ALA A 132 -13.02 12.87 -33.64
C ALA A 132 -14.14 13.92 -33.59
N GLU A 133 -14.50 14.44 -32.42
CA GLU A 133 -15.60 15.37 -32.19
C GLU A 133 -15.16 16.78 -31.72
N ARG A 134 -13.88 17.12 -32.00
CA ARG A 134 -13.37 18.49 -31.76
C ARG A 134 -12.92 19.16 -33.01
#